data_7b1ed59992dad1a10585518b371ee86b
#
_entry.id   7b1ed59992dad1a10585518b371ee86b
#
_cell.length_a   1.000
_cell.length_b   1.000
_cell.length_c   1.000
_cell.angle_alpha   90.00
_cell.angle_beta   90.00
_cell.angle_gamma   90.00
#
_symmetry.space_group_name_H-M   'P 1'
#
loop_
_entity.id
_entity.type
_entity.pdbx_description
1 polymer ?
#
loop_
_entity_poly.entity_id
_entity_poly.type
_entity_poly.pdbx_seq_one_letter_code
_entity_poly.pdbx_strand_id
1 'polypeptide(L)'
;QRALMNKFEREGYEFSFVEPPFTDELMAELQAVSDSWLGKQVEKGFSLGFFDEDYLNEAPVCLIRDASGKLVAFASMMPMDEKTLSIDLMRHSQDAPSGIMDKIFISLFEYGKEQGYEYFDMGMAPLSNVGESRFSFIGERVARFIFEYGDRFYAFQGLRSYKNKYVTKWSAKYTAYRKRTSLVDAMILVTMTVNQKHLKKDNRRNLLLPRFLQ
;
A
#
# COMPACT_ATOMS: atom_id res chain seq x y z
N GLN A 1 19.34 6.60 8.16
CA GLN A 1 19.10 5.45 7.29
C GLN A 1 20.27 4.46 7.34
N ARG A 2 21.53 4.86 7.10
CA ARG A 2 22.71 3.97 7.17
C ARG A 2 22.83 3.25 8.53
N ALA A 3 22.65 3.95 9.65
CA ALA A 3 22.71 3.33 10.98
C ALA A 3 21.60 2.27 11.18
N LEU A 4 20.42 2.48 10.61
CA LEU A 4 19.33 1.52 10.63
C LEU A 4 19.68 0.26 9.80
N MET A 5 20.20 0.43 8.59
CA MET A 5 20.61 -0.69 7.75
C MET A 5 21.70 -1.52 8.42
N ASN A 6 22.75 -0.87 8.96
CA ASN A 6 23.82 -1.54 9.70
C ASN A 6 23.28 -2.29 10.94
N LYS A 7 22.20 -1.79 11.58
CA LYS A 7 21.53 -2.49 12.68
C LYS A 7 20.92 -3.79 12.18
N PHE A 8 20.11 -3.72 11.11
CA PHE A 8 19.44 -4.90 10.54
C PHE A 8 20.44 -5.96 10.05
N GLU A 9 21.52 -5.53 9.39
CA GLU A 9 22.61 -6.44 8.97
C GLU A 9 23.26 -7.14 10.15
N ARG A 10 23.62 -6.40 11.21
CA ARG A 10 24.22 -6.96 12.42
C ARG A 10 23.28 -7.91 13.16
N GLU A 11 21.98 -7.65 13.12
CA GLU A 11 20.92 -8.48 13.72
C GLU A 11 20.53 -9.66 12.81
N GLY A 12 21.16 -9.82 11.64
CA GLY A 12 20.98 -10.96 10.75
C GLY A 12 19.67 -10.93 9.93
N TYR A 13 19.12 -9.74 9.68
CA TYR A 13 17.95 -9.61 8.79
C TYR A 13 18.37 -9.64 7.33
N GLU A 14 17.81 -10.58 6.58
CA GLU A 14 18.11 -10.78 5.17
C GLU A 14 16.97 -10.28 4.29
N PHE A 15 17.33 -9.61 3.20
CA PHE A 15 16.42 -9.27 2.10
C PHE A 15 16.62 -10.26 0.97
N SER A 16 15.52 -10.79 0.45
CA SER A 16 15.52 -11.64 -0.74
C SER A 16 14.38 -11.29 -1.67
N PHE A 17 14.49 -11.74 -2.90
CA PHE A 17 13.52 -11.53 -3.95
C PHE A 17 13.11 -12.87 -4.53
N VAL A 18 11.81 -13.11 -4.71
CA VAL A 18 11.29 -14.39 -5.19
C VAL A 18 10.31 -14.14 -6.32
N GLU A 19 10.55 -14.82 -7.43
CA GLU A 19 9.68 -14.83 -8.60
C GLU A 19 8.57 -15.87 -8.44
N PRO A 20 7.35 -15.61 -8.98
CA PRO A 20 6.31 -16.64 -9.03
C PRO A 20 6.67 -17.75 -10.04
N PRO A 21 6.08 -18.95 -9.94
CA PRO A 21 5.06 -19.34 -8.96
C PRO A 21 5.66 -19.62 -7.59
N PHE A 22 4.95 -19.25 -6.53
CA PHE A 22 5.39 -19.47 -5.17
C PHE A 22 5.02 -20.88 -4.70
N THR A 23 5.85 -21.45 -3.80
CA THR A 23 5.52 -22.73 -3.16
C THR A 23 4.41 -22.56 -2.13
N ASP A 24 3.69 -23.63 -1.83
CA ASP A 24 2.62 -23.63 -0.82
C ASP A 24 3.16 -23.21 0.56
N GLU A 25 4.41 -23.60 0.89
CA GLU A 25 5.06 -23.21 2.14
C GLU A 25 5.29 -21.69 2.20
N LEU A 26 5.82 -21.10 1.13
CA LEU A 26 6.02 -19.65 1.07
C LEU A 26 4.69 -18.90 1.13
N MET A 27 3.68 -19.39 0.42
CA MET A 27 2.34 -18.79 0.45
C MET A 27 1.74 -18.81 1.85
N ALA A 28 1.92 -19.89 2.59
CA ALA A 28 1.50 -19.99 3.99
C ALA A 28 2.25 -19.02 4.90
N GLU A 29 3.56 -18.81 4.70
CA GLU A 29 4.33 -17.81 5.43
C GLU A 29 3.84 -16.37 5.13
N LEU A 30 3.60 -16.04 3.86
CA LEU A 30 3.05 -14.75 3.44
C LEU A 30 1.68 -14.49 4.07
N GLN A 31 0.81 -15.52 4.07
CA GLN A 31 -0.51 -15.44 4.72
C GLN A 31 -0.36 -15.19 6.23
N ALA A 32 0.54 -15.88 6.92
CA ALA A 32 0.75 -15.71 8.35
C ALA A 32 1.21 -14.29 8.70
N VAL A 33 2.14 -13.70 7.93
CA VAL A 33 2.56 -12.31 8.07
C VAL A 33 1.40 -11.36 7.82
N SER A 34 0.62 -11.62 6.79
CA SER A 34 -0.55 -10.84 6.41
C SER A 34 -1.62 -10.84 7.51
N ASP A 35 -1.94 -12.00 8.06
CA ASP A 35 -2.93 -12.15 9.15
C ASP A 35 -2.43 -11.46 10.44
N SER A 36 -1.14 -11.60 10.75
CA SER A 36 -0.52 -10.89 11.86
C SER A 36 -0.65 -9.37 11.71
N TRP A 37 -0.39 -8.84 10.50
CA TRP A 37 -0.51 -7.41 10.20
C TRP A 37 -1.94 -6.90 10.36
N LEU A 38 -2.91 -7.64 9.83
CA LEU A 38 -4.34 -7.30 9.91
C LEU A 38 -4.84 -7.32 11.35
N GLY A 39 -4.43 -8.30 12.15
CA GLY A 39 -4.93 -8.50 13.50
C GLY A 39 -6.47 -8.56 13.53
N LYS A 40 -7.09 -7.55 14.17
CA LYS A 40 -8.56 -7.43 14.21
C LYS A 40 -9.16 -6.56 13.11
N GLN A 41 -8.34 -5.99 12.24
CA GLN A 41 -8.81 -5.12 11.17
C GLN A 41 -9.42 -5.93 10.03
N VAL A 42 -10.35 -5.31 9.33
CA VAL A 42 -10.90 -5.88 8.09
C VAL A 42 -10.00 -5.46 6.93
N GLU A 43 -9.66 -6.43 6.10
CA GLU A 43 -8.90 -6.15 4.89
C GLU A 43 -9.67 -5.21 3.96
N LYS A 44 -8.97 -4.17 3.51
CA LYS A 44 -9.51 -3.22 2.53
C LYS A 44 -9.23 -3.75 1.13
N GLY A 45 -10.15 -3.48 0.22
CA GLY A 45 -10.03 -3.95 -1.14
C GLY A 45 -10.21 -2.85 -2.17
N PHE A 46 -10.69 -3.22 -3.34
CA PHE A 46 -10.95 -2.36 -4.50
C PHE A 46 -9.66 -1.82 -5.12
N SER A 47 -9.25 -0.61 -4.82
CA SER A 47 -8.05 0.03 -5.40
C SER A 47 -6.78 -0.17 -4.57
N LEU A 48 -6.85 -0.96 -3.50
CA LEU A 48 -5.72 -1.31 -2.65
C LEU A 48 -5.42 -2.80 -2.86
N GLY A 49 -4.14 -3.16 -2.81
CA GLY A 49 -3.72 -4.54 -2.79
C GLY A 49 -4.32 -5.27 -1.58
N PHE A 50 -4.76 -6.48 -1.79
CA PHE A 50 -5.28 -7.37 -0.76
C PHE A 50 -4.62 -8.74 -0.88
N PHE A 51 -4.65 -9.52 0.19
CA PHE A 51 -4.06 -10.84 0.17
C PHE A 51 -4.98 -11.82 -0.58
N ASP A 52 -4.50 -12.28 -1.72
CA ASP A 52 -5.14 -13.30 -2.55
C ASP A 52 -4.01 -14.06 -3.26
N GLU A 53 -4.05 -15.39 -3.20
CA GLU A 53 -2.96 -16.24 -3.69
C GLU A 53 -2.77 -16.11 -5.21
N ASP A 54 -3.88 -16.10 -5.98
CA ASP A 54 -3.84 -15.91 -7.43
C ASP A 54 -3.23 -14.53 -7.76
N TYR A 55 -3.64 -13.50 -7.02
CA TYR A 55 -3.17 -12.13 -7.23
C TYR A 55 -1.68 -11.96 -6.88
N LEU A 56 -1.22 -12.57 -5.79
CA LEU A 56 0.19 -12.51 -5.41
C LEU A 56 1.09 -13.22 -6.41
N ASN A 57 0.60 -14.30 -7.05
CA ASN A 57 1.33 -15.03 -8.08
C ASN A 57 1.43 -14.29 -9.43
N GLU A 58 0.85 -13.10 -9.58
CA GLU A 58 0.99 -12.28 -10.78
C GLU A 58 2.31 -11.48 -10.84
N ALA A 59 3.01 -11.31 -9.70
CA ALA A 59 4.21 -10.49 -9.62
C ALA A 59 5.17 -11.00 -8.55
N PRO A 60 6.47 -10.67 -8.69
CA PRO A 60 7.48 -11.03 -7.69
C PRO A 60 7.18 -10.43 -6.32
N VAL A 61 7.72 -11.06 -5.27
CA VAL A 61 7.67 -10.54 -3.90
C VAL A 61 9.07 -10.33 -3.34
N CYS A 62 9.26 -9.24 -2.60
CA CYS A 62 10.43 -9.10 -1.75
C CYS A 62 10.10 -9.57 -0.33
N LEU A 63 11.04 -10.21 0.31
CA LEU A 63 10.93 -10.83 1.61
C LEU A 63 11.99 -10.26 2.56
N ILE A 64 11.63 -10.11 3.83
CA ILE A 64 12.60 -9.89 4.89
C ILE A 64 12.46 -11.02 5.92
N ARG A 65 13.55 -11.75 6.11
CA ARG A 65 13.67 -12.81 7.11
C ARG A 65 14.57 -12.36 8.25
N ASP A 66 14.25 -12.79 9.46
CA ASP A 66 15.13 -12.60 10.62
C ASP A 66 16.26 -13.64 10.66
N ALA A 67 17.16 -13.52 11.63
CA ALA A 67 18.30 -14.42 11.81
C ALA A 67 17.93 -15.91 12.03
N SER A 68 16.69 -16.20 12.38
CA SER A 68 16.18 -17.58 12.49
C SER A 68 15.63 -18.12 11.16
N GLY A 69 15.56 -17.29 10.13
CA GLY A 69 14.95 -17.60 8.84
C GLY A 69 13.43 -17.36 8.81
N LYS A 70 12.82 -16.87 9.90
CA LYS A 70 11.38 -16.56 9.94
C LYS A 70 11.07 -15.36 9.07
N LEU A 71 10.02 -15.46 8.23
CA LEU A 71 9.50 -14.34 7.46
C LEU A 71 8.85 -13.32 8.40
N VAL A 72 9.32 -12.08 8.39
CA VAL A 72 8.82 -10.99 9.25
C VAL A 72 8.17 -9.85 8.49
N ALA A 73 8.49 -9.70 7.20
CA ALA A 73 7.87 -8.70 6.34
C ALA A 73 7.99 -9.08 4.86
N PHE A 74 7.04 -8.59 4.06
CA PHE A 74 7.09 -8.73 2.61
C PHE A 74 6.44 -7.55 1.89
N ALA A 75 6.76 -7.39 0.61
CA ALA A 75 5.99 -6.55 -0.30
C ALA A 75 5.88 -7.19 -1.68
N SER A 76 4.70 -7.14 -2.29
CA SER A 76 4.53 -7.53 -3.68
C SER A 76 4.96 -6.38 -4.59
N MET A 77 5.64 -6.74 -5.67
CA MET A 77 6.07 -5.78 -6.65
C MET A 77 4.91 -5.40 -7.57
N MET A 78 4.91 -4.15 -8.02
CA MET A 78 3.95 -3.66 -8.98
C MET A 78 4.72 -3.17 -10.21
N PRO A 79 4.72 -3.92 -11.32
CA PRO A 79 5.35 -3.45 -12.55
C PRO A 79 4.55 -2.27 -13.10
N MET A 80 5.22 -1.12 -13.27
CA MET A 80 4.62 0.10 -13.82
C MET A 80 4.97 0.25 -15.30
N ASP A 81 6.27 0.29 -15.58
CA ASP A 81 6.88 0.34 -16.91
C ASP A 81 8.33 -0.16 -16.81
N GLU A 82 9.07 -0.13 -17.92
CA GLU A 82 10.47 -0.61 -17.98
C GLU A 82 11.44 0.21 -17.10
N LYS A 83 11.05 1.40 -16.66
CA LYS A 83 11.91 2.34 -15.93
C LYS A 83 11.45 2.59 -14.49
N THR A 84 10.22 2.25 -14.16
CA THR A 84 9.59 2.59 -12.89
C THR A 84 9.22 1.34 -12.11
N LEU A 85 9.78 1.21 -10.93
CA LEU A 85 9.43 0.19 -9.95
C LEU A 85 8.43 0.75 -8.95
N SER A 86 7.50 -0.06 -8.50
CA SER A 86 6.58 0.25 -7.41
C SER A 86 6.26 -1.01 -6.61
N ILE A 87 5.55 -0.82 -5.51
CA ILE A 87 4.99 -1.91 -4.70
C ILE A 87 3.48 -1.74 -4.57
N ASP A 88 2.79 -2.83 -4.38
CA ASP A 88 1.35 -2.82 -4.14
C ASP A 88 1.02 -3.22 -2.71
N LEU A 89 1.12 -4.48 -2.36
CA LEU A 89 0.85 -4.97 -1.01
C LEU A 89 2.15 -5.00 -0.19
N MET A 90 2.16 -4.32 0.95
CA MET A 90 3.31 -4.31 1.85
C MET A 90 2.84 -4.59 3.28
N ARG A 91 3.40 -5.64 3.91
CA ARG A 91 2.99 -6.11 5.23
C ARG A 91 4.17 -6.55 6.08
N HIS A 92 4.01 -6.47 7.37
CA HIS A 92 4.95 -6.98 8.36
C HIS A 92 4.20 -7.61 9.52
N SER A 93 4.82 -8.56 10.20
CA SER A 93 4.26 -9.14 11.43
C SER A 93 4.23 -8.09 12.56
N GLN A 94 3.33 -8.26 13.54
CA GLN A 94 3.21 -7.32 14.66
C GLN A 94 4.46 -7.32 15.56
N ASP A 95 5.20 -8.41 15.60
CA ASP A 95 6.45 -8.59 16.32
C ASP A 95 7.69 -8.13 15.53
N ALA A 96 7.51 -7.62 14.30
CA ALA A 96 8.61 -7.09 13.51
C ALA A 96 9.25 -5.87 14.17
N PRO A 97 10.57 -5.72 14.09
CA PRO A 97 11.28 -4.61 14.73
C PRO A 97 10.92 -3.26 14.12
N SER A 98 11.03 -2.22 14.95
CA SER A 98 10.85 -0.85 14.48
C SER A 98 11.82 -0.52 13.34
N GLY A 99 11.30 0.09 12.27
CA GLY A 99 12.07 0.42 11.08
C GLY A 99 12.04 -0.65 10.00
N ILE A 100 11.31 -1.76 10.17
CA ILE A 100 11.21 -2.83 9.16
C ILE A 100 10.70 -2.30 7.81
N MET A 101 9.77 -1.35 7.83
CA MET A 101 9.27 -0.71 6.61
C MET A 101 10.36 0.13 5.91
N ASP A 102 11.19 0.81 6.70
CA ASP A 102 12.35 1.54 6.16
C ASP A 102 13.37 0.55 5.56
N LYS A 103 13.56 -0.63 6.18
CA LYS A 103 14.41 -1.71 5.62
C LYS A 103 13.88 -2.17 4.27
N ILE A 104 12.58 -2.44 4.12
CA ILE A 104 11.96 -2.83 2.85
C ILE A 104 12.25 -1.77 1.79
N PHE A 105 11.91 -0.49 2.04
CA PHE A 105 12.07 0.54 1.04
C PHE A 105 13.52 0.75 0.62
N ILE A 106 14.46 0.79 1.58
CA ILE A 106 15.87 0.99 1.25
C ILE A 106 16.40 -0.18 0.43
N SER A 107 16.08 -1.42 0.81
CA SER A 107 16.48 -2.62 0.06
C SER A 107 15.88 -2.63 -1.35
N LEU A 108 14.62 -2.17 -1.51
CA LEU A 108 13.99 -2.05 -2.83
C LEU A 108 14.63 -0.94 -3.68
N PHE A 109 15.06 0.16 -3.08
CA PHE A 109 15.79 1.22 -3.82
C PHE A 109 17.15 0.73 -4.30
N GLU A 110 17.86 -0.03 -3.48
CA GLU A 110 19.13 -0.66 -3.85
C GLU A 110 18.92 -1.66 -4.98
N TYR A 111 17.96 -2.58 -4.82
CA TYR A 111 17.55 -3.53 -5.86
C TYR A 111 17.16 -2.82 -7.17
N GLY A 112 16.28 -1.82 -7.12
CA GLY A 112 15.85 -1.08 -8.30
C GLY A 112 17.02 -0.41 -9.03
N LYS A 113 17.97 0.15 -8.28
CA LYS A 113 19.20 0.74 -8.84
C LYS A 113 20.08 -0.33 -9.53
N GLU A 114 20.24 -1.50 -8.92
CA GLU A 114 21.03 -2.61 -9.48
C GLU A 114 20.39 -3.18 -10.75
N GLN A 115 19.04 -3.23 -10.80
CA GLN A 115 18.30 -3.69 -11.98
C GLN A 115 18.15 -2.61 -13.07
N GLY A 116 18.62 -1.39 -12.83
CA GLY A 116 18.61 -0.31 -13.82
C GLY A 116 17.32 0.49 -13.88
N TYR A 117 16.43 0.38 -12.89
CA TYR A 117 15.26 1.26 -12.78
C TYR A 117 15.69 2.71 -12.50
N GLU A 118 15.04 3.65 -13.19
CA GLU A 118 15.31 5.08 -13.05
C GLU A 118 14.46 5.70 -11.91
N TYR A 119 13.28 5.16 -11.66
CA TYR A 119 12.30 5.70 -10.72
C TYR A 119 11.75 4.61 -9.79
N PHE A 120 11.36 5.06 -8.60
CA PHE A 120 10.56 4.27 -7.67
C PHE A 120 9.29 5.07 -7.30
N ASP A 121 8.12 4.59 -7.70
CA ASP A 121 6.84 5.22 -7.31
C ASP A 121 6.42 4.68 -5.94
N MET A 122 6.46 5.54 -4.94
CA MET A 122 6.04 5.22 -3.57
C MET A 122 4.51 5.22 -3.39
N GLY A 123 3.77 5.36 -4.46
CA GLY A 123 2.32 5.45 -4.42
C GLY A 123 1.78 6.78 -3.88
N MET A 124 0.48 6.90 -3.86
CA MET A 124 -0.24 8.14 -3.55
C MET A 124 -0.23 8.46 -2.04
N ALA A 125 -0.18 9.76 -1.70
CA ALA A 125 -0.56 10.29 -0.40
C ALA A 125 -1.90 11.01 -0.54
N PRO A 126 -3.04 10.31 -0.27
CA PRO A 126 -4.36 10.86 -0.54
C PRO A 126 -4.62 12.15 0.19
N LEU A 127 -5.37 13.06 -0.44
CA LEU A 127 -5.82 14.35 0.11
C LEU A 127 -4.71 15.31 0.54
N SER A 128 -3.43 14.98 0.36
CA SER A 128 -2.34 15.89 0.69
C SER A 128 -2.30 17.07 -0.28
N ASN A 129 -2.06 18.28 0.22
CA ASN A 129 -2.01 19.55 -0.52
C ASN A 129 -3.33 19.94 -1.24
N VAL A 130 -4.46 19.38 -0.81
CA VAL A 130 -5.78 19.76 -1.33
C VAL A 130 -6.34 20.92 -0.50
N GLY A 131 -6.93 21.89 -1.15
CA GLY A 131 -7.63 22.99 -0.48
C GLY A 131 -6.75 24.02 0.24
N GLU A 132 -5.45 24.08 -0.07
CA GLU A 132 -4.52 25.05 0.53
C GLU A 132 -4.67 26.46 -0.04
N SER A 133 -5.16 26.58 -1.26
CA SER A 133 -5.38 27.89 -1.89
C SER A 133 -6.57 28.63 -1.26
N ARG A 134 -6.44 29.95 -1.10
CA ARG A 134 -7.54 30.82 -0.71
C ARG A 134 -8.72 30.79 -1.71
N PHE A 135 -8.46 30.38 -2.94
CA PHE A 135 -9.45 30.24 -4.02
C PHE A 135 -9.98 28.81 -4.17
N SER A 136 -9.61 27.89 -3.27
CA SER A 136 -10.07 26.50 -3.32
C SER A 136 -11.60 26.42 -3.20
N PHE A 137 -12.17 25.51 -4.00
CA PHE A 137 -13.60 25.19 -3.92
C PHE A 137 -13.98 24.61 -2.55
N ILE A 138 -15.25 24.73 -2.19
CA ILE A 138 -15.77 24.24 -0.89
C ILE A 138 -15.43 22.76 -0.69
N GLY A 139 -15.59 21.91 -1.75
CA GLY A 139 -15.25 20.50 -1.69
C GLY A 139 -13.78 20.23 -1.36
N GLU A 140 -12.86 21.04 -1.89
CA GLU A 140 -11.43 20.93 -1.59
C GLU A 140 -11.11 21.33 -0.13
N ARG A 141 -11.81 22.34 0.41
CA ARG A 141 -11.67 22.73 1.82
C ARG A 141 -12.18 21.64 2.76
N VAL A 142 -13.27 20.95 2.40
CA VAL A 142 -13.77 19.78 3.13
C VAL A 142 -12.75 18.65 3.07
N ALA A 143 -12.19 18.37 1.90
CA ALA A 143 -11.13 17.37 1.76
C ALA A 143 -9.88 17.69 2.60
N ARG A 144 -9.49 18.98 2.66
CA ARG A 144 -8.43 19.45 3.56
C ARG A 144 -8.77 19.18 5.02
N PHE A 145 -9.97 19.52 5.45
CA PHE A 145 -10.43 19.26 6.82
C PHE A 145 -10.35 17.75 7.16
N ILE A 146 -10.74 16.88 6.23
CA ILE A 146 -10.60 15.42 6.38
C ILE A 146 -9.12 15.00 6.47
N PHE A 147 -8.24 15.61 5.68
CA PHE A 147 -6.80 15.36 5.76
C PHE A 147 -6.20 15.78 7.11
N GLU A 148 -6.62 16.92 7.64
CA GLU A 148 -6.08 17.48 8.89
C GLU A 148 -6.65 16.79 10.16
N TYR A 149 -7.90 16.35 10.12
CA TYR A 149 -8.62 15.85 11.33
C TYR A 149 -9.15 14.42 11.17
N GLY A 150 -9.00 13.81 10.02
CA GLY A 150 -9.52 12.46 9.70
C GLY A 150 -8.62 11.31 10.13
N ASP A 151 -7.60 11.53 10.95
CA ASP A 151 -6.62 10.50 11.37
C ASP A 151 -7.27 9.28 12.06
N ARG A 152 -8.48 9.43 12.62
CA ARG A 152 -9.28 8.31 13.13
C ARG A 152 -9.69 7.29 12.06
N PHE A 153 -9.78 7.75 10.80
CA PHE A 153 -10.21 6.92 9.66
C PHE A 153 -9.03 6.43 8.83
N TYR A 154 -8.00 7.26 8.71
CA TYR A 154 -6.80 6.95 7.95
C TYR A 154 -5.69 7.95 8.33
N ALA A 155 -4.48 7.45 8.62
CA ALA A 155 -3.33 8.26 9.03
C ALA A 155 -2.74 9.07 7.85
N PHE A 156 -3.52 9.99 7.27
CA PHE A 156 -3.14 10.75 6.07
C PHE A 156 -1.86 11.55 6.23
N GLN A 157 -1.74 12.27 7.34
CA GLN A 157 -0.57 13.10 7.61
C GLN A 157 0.67 12.24 7.91
N GLY A 158 0.50 11.16 8.67
CA GLY A 158 1.57 10.21 8.97
C GLY A 158 2.12 9.57 7.70
N LEU A 159 1.25 9.14 6.78
CA LEU A 159 1.66 8.58 5.50
C LEU A 159 2.43 9.59 4.64
N ARG A 160 1.96 10.82 4.55
CA ARG A 160 2.65 11.90 3.81
C ARG A 160 4.03 12.18 4.42
N SER A 161 4.10 12.34 5.75
CA SER A 161 5.35 12.58 6.47
C SER A 161 6.34 11.44 6.33
N TYR A 162 5.84 10.18 6.37
CA TYR A 162 6.67 9.00 6.15
C TYR A 162 7.29 9.00 4.75
N LYS A 163 6.48 9.18 3.71
CA LYS A 163 6.94 9.20 2.32
C LYS A 163 7.92 10.36 2.04
N ASN A 164 7.73 11.51 2.68
CA ASN A 164 8.65 12.65 2.56
C ASN A 164 10.10 12.34 2.96
N LYS A 165 10.36 11.28 3.70
CA LYS A 165 11.75 10.85 4.02
C LYS A 165 12.53 10.44 2.78
N TYR A 166 11.85 9.98 1.74
CA TYR A 166 12.43 9.32 0.58
C TYR A 166 12.12 10.02 -0.74
N VAL A 167 10.96 10.65 -0.83
CA VAL A 167 10.45 11.24 -2.08
C VAL A 167 11.25 12.46 -2.47
N THR A 168 11.76 12.46 -3.70
CA THR A 168 12.46 13.60 -4.31
C THR A 168 11.52 14.50 -5.11
N LYS A 169 10.38 13.94 -5.60
CA LYS A 169 9.43 14.67 -6.42
C LYS A 169 8.00 14.22 -6.09
N TRP A 170 7.09 15.18 -5.97
CA TRP A 170 5.66 14.97 -5.87
C TRP A 170 4.97 15.37 -7.16
N SER A 171 4.07 14.52 -7.62
CA SER A 171 3.21 14.79 -8.78
C SER A 171 1.75 14.86 -8.35
N ALA A 172 1.01 15.83 -8.87
CA ALA A 172 -0.40 15.95 -8.57
C ALA A 172 -1.20 14.81 -9.21
N LYS A 173 -2.12 14.23 -8.43
CA LYS A 173 -3.14 13.28 -8.92
C LYS A 173 -4.50 13.96 -8.82
N TYR A 174 -5.34 13.75 -9.80
CA TYR A 174 -6.64 14.41 -9.91
C TYR A 174 -7.77 13.41 -9.83
N THR A 175 -8.86 13.80 -9.17
CA THR A 175 -10.09 13.00 -9.13
C THR A 175 -11.07 13.53 -10.17
N ALA A 176 -11.45 12.67 -11.12
CA ALA A 176 -12.50 12.96 -12.07
C ALA A 176 -13.83 12.36 -11.59
N TYR A 177 -14.91 13.14 -11.61
CA TYR A 177 -16.25 12.69 -11.26
C TYR A 177 -17.30 13.35 -12.14
N ARG A 178 -18.49 12.74 -12.21
CA ARG A 178 -19.56 13.24 -13.07
C ARG A 178 -20.05 14.61 -12.59
N LYS A 179 -20.29 15.56 -13.48
CA LYS A 179 -20.76 16.92 -13.18
C LYS A 179 -22.04 16.98 -12.32
N ARG A 180 -22.89 15.94 -12.40
CA ARG A 180 -24.14 15.82 -11.62
C ARG A 180 -23.95 15.18 -10.23
N THR A 181 -22.77 14.68 -9.93
CA THR A 181 -22.43 14.05 -8.64
C THR A 181 -21.64 15.06 -7.81
N SER A 182 -21.90 15.18 -6.52
CA SER A 182 -21.06 16.00 -5.66
C SER A 182 -19.74 15.27 -5.37
N LEU A 183 -18.66 16.01 -5.12
CA LEU A 183 -17.39 15.42 -4.69
C LEU A 183 -17.57 14.61 -3.38
N VAL A 184 -18.40 15.10 -2.47
CA VAL A 184 -18.67 14.45 -1.19
C VAL A 184 -19.33 13.09 -1.41
N ASP A 185 -20.36 13.02 -2.26
CA ASP A 185 -21.03 11.76 -2.59
C ASP A 185 -20.08 10.77 -3.25
N ALA A 186 -19.24 11.25 -4.18
CA ALA A 186 -18.23 10.42 -4.82
C ALA A 186 -17.23 9.84 -3.79
N MET A 187 -16.76 10.65 -2.85
CA MET A 187 -15.85 10.20 -1.79
C MET A 187 -16.51 9.21 -0.82
N ILE A 188 -17.79 9.42 -0.47
CA ILE A 188 -18.54 8.45 0.34
C ILE A 188 -18.65 7.10 -0.38
N LEU A 189 -19.03 7.11 -1.66
CA LEU A 189 -19.15 5.88 -2.45
C LEU A 189 -17.82 5.15 -2.59
N VAL A 190 -16.72 5.86 -2.84
CA VAL A 190 -15.37 5.26 -2.88
C VAL A 190 -15.02 4.64 -1.53
N THR A 191 -15.26 5.35 -0.43
CA THR A 191 -14.99 4.85 0.92
C THR A 191 -15.79 3.59 1.24
N MET A 192 -17.08 3.57 0.87
CA MET A 192 -17.93 2.39 1.03
C MET A 192 -17.40 1.21 0.20
N THR A 193 -17.02 1.45 -1.04
CA THR A 193 -16.50 0.41 -1.93
C THR A 193 -15.18 -0.18 -1.41
N VAL A 194 -14.25 0.66 -0.96
CA VAL A 194 -12.95 0.25 -0.41
C VAL A 194 -13.12 -0.59 0.87
N ASN A 195 -14.13 -0.28 1.68
CA ASN A 195 -14.40 -1.00 2.94
C ASN A 195 -15.33 -2.22 2.77
N GLN A 196 -15.77 -2.54 1.55
CA GLN A 196 -16.52 -3.77 1.30
C GLN A 196 -15.59 -4.97 1.52
N LYS A 197 -16.07 -5.97 2.30
CA LYS A 197 -15.36 -7.24 2.45
C LYS A 197 -15.20 -7.87 1.07
N HIS A 198 -13.98 -8.31 0.73
CA HIS A 198 -13.78 -9.20 -0.39
C HIS A 198 -14.55 -10.51 -0.11
N LEU A 199 -15.66 -10.68 -0.78
CA LEU A 199 -16.36 -11.96 -0.80
C LEU A 199 -15.51 -12.89 -1.64
N LYS A 200 -15.10 -14.04 -1.08
CA LYS A 200 -14.42 -15.10 -1.82
C LYS A 200 -15.19 -15.38 -3.12
N LYS A 201 -14.47 -15.68 -4.18
CA LYS A 201 -14.92 -15.83 -5.59
C LYS A 201 -16.21 -16.66 -5.78
N ASP A 202 -16.54 -17.54 -4.83
CA ASP A 202 -17.74 -18.39 -4.88
C ASP A 202 -19.08 -17.66 -4.71
N ASN A 203 -19.08 -16.43 -4.21
CA ASN A 203 -20.30 -15.66 -3.95
C ASN A 203 -20.52 -14.47 -4.91
N ARG A 204 -19.74 -14.33 -5.98
CA ARG A 204 -19.87 -13.21 -6.93
C ARG A 204 -21.15 -13.20 -7.74
N ARG A 205 -21.95 -14.29 -7.74
CA ARG A 205 -23.22 -14.37 -8.49
C ARG A 205 -24.38 -13.58 -7.88
N ASN A 206 -24.25 -13.08 -6.65
CA ASN A 206 -25.34 -12.44 -5.92
C ASN A 206 -25.08 -10.99 -5.48
N LEU A 207 -24.09 -10.29 -6.02
CA LEU A 207 -23.99 -8.85 -5.83
C LEU A 207 -25.02 -8.16 -6.73
N LEU A 208 -26.25 -8.02 -6.23
CA LEU A 208 -27.23 -7.08 -6.77
C LEU A 208 -26.67 -5.67 -6.57
N LEU A 209 -26.20 -5.07 -7.63
CA LEU A 209 -25.93 -3.64 -7.67
C LEU A 209 -27.21 -2.90 -7.23
N PRO A 210 -27.11 -1.90 -6.36
CA PRO A 210 -28.26 -1.10 -6.00
C PRO A 210 -28.95 -0.59 -7.27
N ARG A 211 -30.29 -0.68 -7.32
CA ARG A 211 -31.13 -0.35 -8.49
C ARG A 211 -30.94 1.06 -9.08
N PHE A 212 -30.24 1.95 -8.39
CA PHE A 212 -29.97 3.32 -8.83
C PHE A 212 -28.69 3.45 -9.71
N LEU A 213 -28.05 2.33 -10.04
CA LEU A 213 -26.90 2.29 -10.97
C LEU A 213 -27.20 1.60 -12.29
N GLN A 214 -28.47 1.25 -12.56
CA GLN A 214 -28.97 0.77 -13.86
C GLN A 214 -29.36 1.93 -14.78
#